data_084a8747ec08ad2b49d2f3709b7f25e5
#
_entry.id   084a8747ec08ad2b49d2f3709b7f25e5
#
_cell.length_a   1.000
_cell.length_b   1.000
_cell.length_c   1.000
_cell.angle_alpha   90.00
_cell.angle_beta   90.00
_cell.angle_gamma   90.00
#
_symmetry.space_group_name_H-M   'P 1'
#
loop_
_entity.id
_entity.type
_entity.pdbx_description
1 polymer ?
#
loop_
_entity_poly.entity_id
_entity_poly.type
_entity_poly.pdbx_seq_one_letter_code
_entity_poly.pdbx_strand_id
1 'polypeptide(L)' 'MLEQLEAIRERFLEVEQQIAMPEVVSDLKKFKTLSKEYKDLQKIVDQYSTY' A
#
# COMPACT_ATOMS: atom_id res chain seq x y z
N MET A 1 0.04 -19.01 8.56
CA MET A 1 -1.27 -18.84 8.00
C MET A 1 -1.67 -17.39 7.93
N LEU A 2 -1.92 -16.80 9.06
CA LEU A 2 -2.26 -15.39 9.12
C LEU A 2 -1.06 -14.49 8.85
N GLU A 3 0.10 -15.08 8.84
CA GLU A 3 1.33 -14.31 8.66
C GLU A 3 1.35 -13.57 7.33
N GLN A 4 0.87 -14.22 6.28
CA GLN A 4 0.84 -13.59 4.97
C GLN A 4 -0.09 -12.39 4.95
N LEU A 5 -1.24 -12.53 5.57
CA LEU A 5 -2.19 -11.43 5.64
C LEU A 5 -1.61 -10.25 6.41
N GLU A 6 -0.95 -10.55 7.50
CA GLU A 6 -0.37 -9.48 8.31
C GLU A 6 0.74 -8.75 7.55
N ALA A 7 1.56 -9.51 6.83
CA ALA A 7 2.63 -8.91 6.06
C ALA A 7 2.07 -7.97 4.99
N ILE A 8 1.03 -8.41 4.31
CA ILE A 8 0.40 -7.59 3.28
C ILE A 8 -0.21 -6.35 3.89
N ARG A 9 -0.84 -6.50 5.03
CA ARG A 9 -1.46 -5.37 5.71
C ARG A 9 -0.41 -4.36 6.13
N GLU A 10 0.68 -4.83 6.70
CA GLU A 10 1.75 -3.94 7.12
C GLU A 10 2.34 -3.21 5.92
N ARG A 11 2.55 -3.93 4.84
CA ARG A 11 3.07 -3.29 3.64
C ARG A 11 2.09 -2.24 3.12
N PHE A 12 0.81 -2.55 3.16
CA PHE A 12 -0.21 -1.63 2.71
C PHE A 12 -0.17 -0.34 3.53
N LEU A 13 -0.09 -0.47 4.85
CA LEU A 13 -0.03 0.69 5.72
C LEU A 13 1.24 1.49 5.48
N GLU A 14 2.34 0.80 5.28
CA GLU A 14 3.61 1.48 5.05
C GLU A 14 3.55 2.30 3.76
N VAL A 15 3.04 1.70 2.71
CA VAL A 15 2.92 2.40 1.45
C VAL A 15 1.99 3.60 1.59
N GLU A 16 0.90 3.41 2.32
CA GLU A 16 -0.04 4.49 2.54
C GLU A 16 0.62 5.67 3.23
N GLN A 17 1.43 5.39 4.23
CA GLN A 17 2.14 6.45 4.94
C GLN A 17 3.13 7.16 4.03
N GLN A 18 3.82 6.39 3.20
CA GLN A 18 4.81 6.98 2.31
C GLN A 18 4.15 7.87 1.27
N ILE A 19 3.01 7.46 0.76
CA ILE A 19 2.31 8.27 -0.23
C ILE A 19 1.90 9.61 0.37
N ALA A 20 1.63 9.63 1.66
CA ALA A 20 1.22 10.86 2.33
C ALA A 20 2.40 11.75 2.67
N MET A 21 3.61 11.27 2.52
CA MET A 21 4.78 12.06 2.86
C MET A 21 5.03 13.13 1.81
N PRO A 22 5.38 14.35 2.26
CA PRO A 22 5.67 15.43 1.29
C PRO A 22 6.82 15.09 0.35
N GLU A 23 7.80 14.34 0.84
CA GLU A 23 8.92 13.95 0.01
C GLU A 23 8.46 13.12 -1.17
N VAL A 24 7.57 12.19 -0.92
CA VAL A 24 7.05 11.33 -1.96
C VAL A 24 6.13 12.11 -2.90
N VAL A 25 5.31 12.95 -2.34
CA VAL A 25 4.39 13.75 -3.15
C VAL A 25 5.17 14.66 -4.10
N SER A 26 6.30 15.18 -3.65
CA SER A 26 7.14 16.00 -4.50
C SER A 26 7.83 15.21 -5.59
N ASP A 27 8.04 13.93 -5.38
CA ASP A 27 8.72 13.08 -6.33
C ASP A 27 7.70 12.31 -7.15
N LEU A 28 7.49 12.76 -8.37
CA LEU A 28 6.47 12.16 -9.23
C LEU A 28 6.74 10.69 -9.49
N LYS A 29 8.01 10.34 -9.67
CA LYS A 29 8.35 8.95 -9.95
C LYS A 29 8.01 8.06 -8.78
N LYS A 30 8.42 8.46 -7.59
CA LYS A 30 8.13 7.67 -6.40
C LYS A 30 6.63 7.63 -6.14
N PHE A 31 5.98 8.76 -6.30
CA PHE A 31 4.55 8.82 -6.07
C PHE A 31 3.80 7.88 -7.01
N LYS A 32 4.20 7.85 -8.26
CA LYS A 32 3.57 6.97 -9.23
C LYS A 32 3.77 5.51 -8.85
N THR A 33 5.01 5.15 -8.54
CA THR A 33 5.32 3.77 -8.18
C THR A 33 4.55 3.34 -6.95
N LEU A 34 4.59 4.16 -5.91
CA LEU A 34 3.91 3.84 -4.67
C LEU A 34 2.41 3.82 -4.85
N SER A 35 1.90 4.72 -5.65
CA SER A 35 0.46 4.77 -5.91
C SER A 35 -0.01 3.48 -6.57
N LYS A 36 0.76 2.99 -7.52
CA LYS A 36 0.42 1.75 -8.20
C LYS A 36 0.47 0.57 -7.23
N GLU A 37 1.51 0.53 -6.41
CA GLU A 37 1.63 -0.53 -5.42
C GLU A 37 0.49 -0.45 -4.41
N TYR A 38 0.12 0.75 -4.04
CA TYR A 38 -0.97 0.95 -3.10
C TYR A 38 -2.27 0.35 -3.63
N LYS A 39 -2.55 0.61 -4.90
CA LYS A 39 -3.76 0.07 -5.50
C LYS A 39 -3.74 -1.45 -5.55
N ASP A 40 -2.59 -2.01 -5.91
CA ASP A 40 -2.47 -3.46 -5.95
C ASP A 40 -2.71 -4.06 -4.57
N LEU A 41 -2.06 -3.49 -3.57
CA LEU A 41 -2.23 -3.98 -2.21
C LEU A 41 -3.66 -3.80 -1.73
N GLN A 42 -4.28 -2.70 -2.11
CA GLN A 42 -5.66 -2.46 -1.70
C GLN A 42 -6.59 -3.53 -2.25
N LYS A 43 -6.35 -3.95 -3.48
CA LYS A 43 -7.16 -5.01 -4.05
C LYS A 43 -7.04 -6.29 -3.25
N ILE A 44 -5.81 -6.64 -2.88
CA ILE A 44 -5.58 -7.84 -2.11
C ILE A 44 -6.24 -7.74 -0.75
N VAL A 45 -6.03 -6.62 -0.08
CA VAL A 45 -6.62 -6.42 1.24
C VAL A 45 -8.14 -6.44 1.15
N ASP A 46 -8.68 -5.86 0.11
CA ASP A 46 -10.12 -5.82 -0.08
C ASP A 46 -10.69 -7.22 -0.24
N GLN A 47 -9.99 -8.06 -0.98
CA GLN A 47 -10.45 -9.43 -1.16
C GLN A 47 -10.50 -10.17 0.16
N TYR A 48 -9.51 -9.96 1.01
CA TYR A 48 -9.46 -10.65 2.28
C TYR A 48 -10.41 -10.03 3.30
N SER A 49 -10.78 -8.79 3.11
CA SER A 49 -11.67 -8.11 4.03
C SER A 49 -13.13 -8.23 3.64
N THR A 50 -13.42 -8.85 2.55
CA THR A 50 -14.80 -8.99 2.08
C THR A 50 -15.60 -9.93 2.96
N TYR A 51 -16.82 -9.59 3.23
CA TYR A 51 -17.72 -10.47 3.96
C TYR A 51 -19.16 -10.12 3.67
#